data_a5fed573f7bf7ea76aa6f3b0f5ef7544
#
_entry.id   a5fed573f7bf7ea76aa6f3b0f5ef7544
#
_cell.length_a   1.000
_cell.length_b   1.000
_cell.length_c   1.000
_cell.angle_alpha   90.00
_cell.angle_beta   90.00
_cell.angle_gamma   90.00
#
_symmetry.space_group_name_H-M   'P 1'
#
loop_
_entity.id
_entity.type
_entity.pdbx_description
1 polymer ?
#
loop_
_entity_poly.entity_id
_entity_poly.type
_entity_poly.pdbx_seq_one_letter_code
_entity_poly.pdbx_strand_id
1 'polypeptide(L)'
;MTDLGRATEIFRSRFPYEPIVDRPKLALPGGARVAVWTIVNVENWLPDGPMPRAILPPPMGQPLLPDAPNWAWHEYGMRVGFWRFIEVLGSRGIKATFAVNGSACRVYERACAAARDAGWEFLGHGFVQKPIHRLADQAAAIRDTVAAIRDFTGRAPRGWESPGLTETLETLDLLIEAGVEYVCDYPLDDQPVWVRSGAGGIVAMPYPVEVNDVIMSAVQQQPSDEILRRGRDTFDRLYQEGAESPRVMAISIHPYLTGVPHRIKYLEALYDHILGHDGIVVWTGEEILDWFVRTTARRAAAE
;
A
#
# COMPACT_ATOMS: atom_id res chain seq x y z
N MET A 1 24.77 6.48 -24.59
CA MET A 1 23.36 6.65 -24.20
C MET A 1 23.34 7.59 -23.00
N THR A 2 22.51 8.60 -23.03
CA THR A 2 22.29 9.44 -21.83
C THR A 2 21.58 8.62 -20.76
N ASP A 3 21.75 8.94 -19.45
CA ASP A 3 21.07 8.23 -18.35
C ASP A 3 19.55 8.18 -18.52
N LEU A 4 18.94 9.21 -19.13
CA LEU A 4 17.52 9.25 -19.48
C LEU A 4 17.12 8.17 -20.51
N GLY A 5 17.97 7.86 -21.50
CA GLY A 5 17.72 6.79 -22.45
C GLY A 5 17.75 5.40 -21.81
N ARG A 6 18.68 5.20 -20.87
CA ARG A 6 18.82 3.94 -20.13
C ARG A 6 17.60 3.65 -19.24
N ALA A 7 17.13 4.63 -18.47
CA ALA A 7 15.95 4.46 -17.64
C ALA A 7 14.69 4.12 -18.47
N THR A 8 14.47 4.82 -19.57
CA THR A 8 13.33 4.55 -20.47
C THR A 8 13.36 3.12 -21.02
N GLU A 9 14.53 2.62 -21.42
CA GLU A 9 14.68 1.26 -21.94
C GLU A 9 14.41 0.22 -20.85
N ILE A 10 14.95 0.41 -19.64
CA ILE A 10 14.72 -0.46 -18.50
C ILE A 10 13.24 -0.53 -18.15
N PHE A 11 12.56 0.61 -18.02
CA PHE A 11 11.12 0.64 -17.67
C PHE A 11 10.27 -0.06 -18.75
N ARG A 12 10.54 0.16 -20.03
CA ARG A 12 9.83 -0.52 -21.12
C ARG A 12 10.06 -2.03 -21.14
N SER A 13 11.24 -2.49 -20.76
CA SER A 13 11.54 -3.93 -20.67
C SER A 13 10.88 -4.59 -19.45
N ARG A 14 10.81 -3.85 -18.33
CA ARG A 14 10.15 -4.32 -17.09
C ARG A 14 8.62 -4.33 -17.19
N PHE A 15 8.07 -3.32 -17.89
CA PHE A 15 6.63 -3.10 -18.02
C PHE A 15 6.24 -3.04 -19.50
N PRO A 16 6.21 -4.17 -20.21
CA PRO A 16 5.75 -4.18 -21.61
C PRO A 16 4.29 -3.68 -21.67
N TYR A 17 3.98 -2.89 -22.70
CA TYR A 17 2.62 -2.40 -22.87
C TYR A 17 1.68 -3.55 -23.26
N GLU A 18 0.83 -3.92 -22.35
CA GLU A 18 -0.18 -4.97 -22.52
C GLU A 18 -1.52 -4.46 -21.94
N PRO A 19 -2.38 -3.86 -22.79
CA PRO A 19 -3.63 -3.29 -22.31
C PRO A 19 -4.57 -4.37 -21.77
N ILE A 20 -5.35 -4.02 -20.76
CA ILE A 20 -6.23 -4.96 -20.05
C ILE A 20 -7.24 -5.67 -20.96
N VAL A 21 -7.60 -5.04 -22.09
CA VAL A 21 -8.57 -5.58 -23.07
C VAL A 21 -7.99 -6.73 -23.90
N ASP A 22 -6.67 -6.82 -24.03
CA ASP A 22 -5.96 -7.85 -24.80
C ASP A 22 -5.53 -9.04 -23.93
N ARG A 23 -5.62 -8.88 -22.60
CA ARG A 23 -5.22 -9.92 -21.65
C ARG A 23 -6.29 -11.01 -21.47
N PRO A 24 -5.86 -12.24 -21.18
CA PRO A 24 -6.79 -13.30 -20.82
C PRO A 24 -7.61 -12.93 -19.59
N LYS A 25 -8.92 -13.16 -19.63
CA LYS A 25 -9.82 -12.88 -18.50
C LYS A 25 -9.46 -13.74 -17.30
N LEU A 26 -9.30 -13.11 -16.14
CA LEU A 26 -9.11 -13.78 -14.86
C LEU A 26 -10.47 -14.25 -14.29
N ALA A 27 -10.42 -14.99 -13.18
CA ALA A 27 -11.62 -15.38 -12.44
C ALA A 27 -11.29 -15.42 -10.94
N LEU A 28 -12.11 -14.75 -10.13
CA LEU A 28 -12.07 -14.87 -8.67
C LEU A 28 -12.93 -16.06 -8.21
N PRO A 29 -12.66 -16.62 -7.03
CA PRO A 29 -13.48 -17.67 -6.44
C PRO A 29 -14.95 -17.25 -6.33
N GLY A 30 -15.84 -18.22 -6.53
CA GLY A 30 -17.29 -18.00 -6.44
C GLY A 30 -17.87 -17.03 -7.49
N GLY A 31 -17.10 -16.68 -8.53
CA GLY A 31 -17.55 -15.71 -9.53
C GLY A 31 -17.54 -14.27 -9.02
N ALA A 32 -16.75 -13.97 -7.99
CA ALA A 32 -16.61 -12.61 -7.47
C ALA A 32 -16.05 -11.65 -8.53
N ARG A 33 -16.49 -10.41 -8.47
CA ARG A 33 -16.20 -9.35 -9.44
C ARG A 33 -15.05 -8.47 -8.99
N VAL A 34 -14.94 -8.21 -7.67
CA VAL A 34 -13.95 -7.31 -7.09
C VAL A 34 -13.28 -7.97 -5.88
N ALA A 35 -11.95 -7.91 -5.86
CA ALA A 35 -11.17 -8.13 -4.65
C ALA A 35 -10.91 -6.76 -4.00
N VAL A 36 -11.43 -6.55 -2.80
CA VAL A 36 -11.26 -5.31 -2.03
C VAL A 36 -10.06 -5.49 -1.10
N TRP A 37 -9.13 -4.56 -1.19
CA TRP A 37 -7.86 -4.60 -0.47
C TRP A 37 -7.66 -3.33 0.35
N THR A 38 -7.55 -3.47 1.66
CA THR A 38 -7.31 -2.36 2.59
C THR A 38 -5.84 -2.32 2.98
N ILE A 39 -5.19 -1.17 2.81
CA ILE A 39 -3.81 -0.91 3.23
C ILE A 39 -3.82 0.14 4.35
N VAL A 40 -3.26 -0.22 5.50
CA VAL A 40 -3.06 0.70 6.63
C VAL A 40 -1.57 1.02 6.74
N ASN A 41 -1.23 2.28 6.48
CA ASN A 41 0.16 2.74 6.50
C ASN A 41 0.56 3.22 7.89
N VAL A 42 1.62 2.62 8.44
CA VAL A 42 2.18 3.00 9.75
C VAL A 42 3.65 3.35 9.60
N GLU A 43 3.87 4.63 9.72
CA GLU A 43 5.15 5.27 9.46
C GLU A 43 5.84 5.67 10.77
N ASN A 44 7.16 5.64 10.82
CA ASN A 44 7.96 6.22 11.90
C ASN A 44 8.65 7.50 11.39
N TRP A 45 8.17 8.64 11.84
CA TRP A 45 8.71 9.95 11.48
C TRP A 45 9.76 10.39 12.49
N LEU A 46 10.94 10.74 12.00
CA LEU A 46 12.06 11.16 12.84
C LEU A 46 12.01 12.67 13.10
N PRO A 47 11.94 13.12 14.36
CA PRO A 47 11.75 14.54 14.68
C PRO A 47 12.97 15.42 14.39
N ASP A 48 14.15 14.83 14.20
CA ASP A 48 15.41 15.51 13.89
C ASP A 48 15.62 15.81 12.39
N GLY A 49 14.67 15.37 11.54
CA GLY A 49 14.67 15.61 10.12
C GLY A 49 13.41 16.35 9.62
N PRO A 50 13.39 16.69 8.34
CA PRO A 50 12.17 17.25 7.73
C PRO A 50 11.05 16.23 7.80
N MET A 51 9.85 16.69 8.18
CA MET A 51 8.66 15.85 8.21
C MET A 51 8.27 15.41 6.79
N PRO A 52 7.85 14.15 6.60
CA PRO A 52 7.38 13.66 5.29
C PRO A 52 6.20 14.46 4.77
N ARG A 53 5.35 14.99 5.68
CA ARG A 53 4.19 15.85 5.38
C ARG A 53 3.99 16.88 6.48
N ALA A 54 3.35 17.99 6.12
CA ALA A 54 3.03 19.06 7.06
C ALA A 54 1.54 19.42 6.96
N ILE A 55 0.84 19.45 8.10
CA ILE A 55 -0.51 20.01 8.22
C ILE A 55 -0.42 21.51 8.50
N LEU A 56 0.62 21.93 9.20
CA LEU A 56 0.94 23.33 9.42
C LEU A 56 2.14 23.72 8.55
N PRO A 57 1.99 24.78 7.72
CA PRO A 57 3.12 25.30 6.97
C PRO A 57 4.18 25.88 7.93
N PRO A 58 5.45 25.90 7.52
CA PRO A 58 6.50 26.51 8.33
C PRO A 58 6.19 27.99 8.65
N PRO A 59 6.32 28.42 9.92
CA PRO A 59 6.12 29.83 10.29
C PRO A 59 7.01 30.75 9.44
N MET A 60 6.42 31.80 8.88
CA MET A 60 7.09 32.78 7.99
C MET A 60 7.82 32.11 6.80
N GLY A 61 7.39 30.91 6.37
CA GLY A 61 7.99 30.20 5.26
C GLY A 61 9.37 29.56 5.56
N GLN A 62 9.81 29.57 6.80
CA GLN A 62 11.13 29.03 7.20
C GLN A 62 10.95 27.67 7.90
N PRO A 63 11.44 26.56 7.31
CA PRO A 63 11.48 25.27 8.01
C PRO A 63 12.27 25.35 9.29
N LEU A 64 11.65 24.99 10.40
CA LEU A 64 12.28 24.93 11.72
C LEU A 64 12.40 23.48 12.16
N LEU A 65 13.56 23.10 12.72
CA LEU A 65 13.79 21.78 13.29
C LEU A 65 14.13 21.90 14.78
N PRO A 66 13.55 21.00 15.60
CA PRO A 66 12.55 19.96 15.25
C PRO A 66 11.18 20.57 14.89
N ASP A 67 10.48 19.95 13.92
CA ASP A 67 9.11 20.32 13.56
C ASP A 67 8.11 19.62 14.49
N ALA A 68 8.04 20.08 15.73
CA ALA A 68 7.24 19.46 16.77
C ALA A 68 5.74 19.37 16.45
N PRO A 69 5.06 20.41 15.88
CA PRO A 69 3.61 20.33 15.62
C PRO A 69 3.26 19.28 14.54
N ASN A 70 4.02 19.18 13.46
CA ASN A 70 3.75 18.21 12.41
C ASN A 70 4.12 16.79 12.83
N TRP A 71 5.18 16.62 13.60
CA TRP A 71 5.50 15.36 14.25
C TRP A 71 4.40 14.93 15.23
N ALA A 72 3.93 15.83 16.09
CA ALA A 72 2.87 15.53 17.06
C ALA A 72 1.51 15.23 16.38
N TRP A 73 1.23 15.84 15.24
CA TRP A 73 0.07 15.50 14.42
C TRP A 73 0.12 14.05 13.93
N HIS A 74 1.27 13.60 13.44
CA HIS A 74 1.48 12.19 13.08
C HIS A 74 1.31 11.28 14.31
N GLU A 75 1.91 11.64 15.45
CA GLU A 75 1.82 10.88 16.70
C GLU A 75 0.38 10.73 17.21
N TYR A 76 -0.47 11.75 16.99
CA TYR A 76 -1.91 11.62 17.27
C TYR A 76 -2.51 10.43 16.49
N GLY A 77 -2.11 10.23 15.26
CA GLY A 77 -2.53 9.09 14.45
C GLY A 77 -2.20 7.77 15.15
N MET A 78 -0.99 7.60 15.62
CA MET A 78 -0.55 6.36 16.28
C MET A 78 -1.17 6.18 17.68
N ARG A 79 -1.39 7.27 18.40
CA ARG A 79 -1.98 7.23 19.76
C ARG A 79 -3.48 7.01 19.75
N VAL A 80 -4.18 7.49 18.75
CA VAL A 80 -5.66 7.53 18.72
C VAL A 80 -6.24 7.00 17.41
N GLY A 81 -5.78 7.50 16.26
CA GLY A 81 -6.36 7.20 14.96
C GLY A 81 -6.27 5.73 14.57
N PHE A 82 -5.14 5.09 14.84
CA PHE A 82 -4.91 3.69 14.57
C PHE A 82 -5.93 2.77 15.28
N TRP A 83 -6.30 3.10 16.51
CA TRP A 83 -7.24 2.30 17.29
C TRP A 83 -8.66 2.36 16.74
N ARG A 84 -9.03 3.45 16.07
CA ARG A 84 -10.29 3.51 15.33
C ARG A 84 -10.28 2.57 14.12
N PHE A 85 -9.12 2.40 13.45
CA PHE A 85 -9.02 1.43 12.35
C PHE A 85 -9.17 -0.01 12.86
N ILE A 86 -8.54 -0.37 13.97
CA ILE A 86 -8.73 -1.68 14.62
C ILE A 86 -10.21 -1.94 14.89
N GLU A 87 -10.94 -0.94 15.41
CA GLU A 87 -12.38 -1.05 15.70
C GLU A 87 -13.22 -1.16 14.42
N VAL A 88 -13.04 -0.23 13.48
CA VAL A 88 -13.85 -0.13 12.25
C VAL A 88 -13.66 -1.33 11.34
N LEU A 89 -12.42 -1.77 11.14
CA LEU A 89 -12.11 -2.93 10.31
C LEU A 89 -12.48 -4.24 11.02
N GLY A 90 -12.15 -4.35 12.31
CA GLY A 90 -12.46 -5.53 13.11
C GLY A 90 -13.96 -5.81 13.24
N SER A 91 -14.79 -4.76 13.44
CA SER A 91 -16.26 -4.90 13.51
C SER A 91 -16.90 -5.38 12.20
N ARG A 92 -16.18 -5.22 11.06
CA ARG A 92 -16.60 -5.67 9.72
C ARG A 92 -15.89 -6.93 9.24
N GLY A 93 -15.05 -7.56 10.09
CA GLY A 93 -14.29 -8.76 9.74
C GLY A 93 -13.21 -8.52 8.67
N ILE A 94 -12.80 -7.27 8.46
CA ILE A 94 -11.81 -6.88 7.45
C ILE A 94 -10.40 -7.06 8.03
N LYS A 95 -9.59 -7.88 7.36
CA LYS A 95 -8.15 -7.94 7.59
C LYS A 95 -7.46 -6.97 6.64
N ALA A 96 -6.57 -6.13 7.16
CA ALA A 96 -5.81 -5.21 6.35
C ALA A 96 -4.41 -5.75 6.03
N THR A 97 -3.81 -5.19 4.99
CA THR A 97 -2.36 -5.21 4.80
C THR A 97 -1.77 -4.03 5.56
N PHE A 98 -0.88 -4.31 6.48
CA PHE A 98 -0.24 -3.34 7.37
C PHE A 98 1.11 -2.95 6.78
N ALA A 99 1.14 -1.86 6.01
CA ALA A 99 2.35 -1.29 5.44
C ALA A 99 3.11 -0.57 6.56
N VAL A 100 4.21 -1.16 7.03
CA VAL A 100 4.87 -0.73 8.26
C VAL A 100 6.35 -0.46 8.07
N ASN A 101 6.84 0.69 8.56
CA ASN A 101 8.27 0.88 8.68
C ASN A 101 8.86 -0.14 9.66
N GLY A 102 10.00 -0.76 9.34
CA GLY A 102 10.63 -1.78 10.18
C GLY A 102 10.90 -1.31 11.61
N SER A 103 11.31 -0.05 11.78
CA SER A 103 11.53 0.55 13.09
C SER A 103 10.26 0.74 13.92
N ALA A 104 9.08 0.82 13.28
CA ALA A 104 7.80 0.95 13.97
C ALA A 104 7.45 -0.30 14.80
N CYS A 105 7.95 -1.47 14.44
CA CYS A 105 7.80 -2.70 15.24
C CYS A 105 8.33 -2.53 16.67
N ARG A 106 9.34 -1.67 16.86
CA ARG A 106 9.87 -1.32 18.18
C ARG A 106 9.24 -0.06 18.76
N VAL A 107 9.06 0.99 17.94
CA VAL A 107 8.57 2.30 18.40
C VAL A 107 7.09 2.25 18.76
N TYR A 108 6.30 1.54 17.96
CA TYR A 108 4.84 1.38 18.14
C TYR A 108 4.46 -0.08 18.38
N GLU A 109 5.21 -0.78 19.23
CA GLU A 109 5.09 -2.21 19.50
C GLU A 109 3.64 -2.64 19.79
N ARG A 110 2.89 -1.85 20.59
CA ARG A 110 1.50 -2.15 20.92
C ARG A 110 0.57 -2.09 19.70
N ALA A 111 0.78 -1.14 18.79
CA ALA A 111 0.00 -1.04 17.56
C ALA A 111 0.32 -2.20 16.61
N CYS A 112 1.61 -2.52 16.46
CA CYS A 112 2.05 -3.69 15.68
C CYS A 112 1.53 -5.00 16.27
N ALA A 113 1.51 -5.16 17.59
CA ALA A 113 0.93 -6.33 18.24
C ALA A 113 -0.58 -6.44 17.95
N ALA A 114 -1.32 -5.32 18.03
CA ALA A 114 -2.76 -5.32 17.73
C ALA A 114 -3.05 -5.70 16.26
N ALA A 115 -2.24 -5.22 15.30
CA ALA A 115 -2.37 -5.61 13.89
C ALA A 115 -2.08 -7.11 13.69
N ARG A 116 -0.99 -7.63 14.31
CA ARG A 116 -0.65 -9.06 14.27
C ARG A 116 -1.76 -9.92 14.87
N ASP A 117 -2.27 -9.54 16.03
CA ASP A 117 -3.31 -10.29 16.76
C ASP A 117 -4.68 -10.24 16.05
N ALA A 118 -4.93 -9.17 15.26
CA ALA A 118 -6.05 -9.07 14.33
C ALA A 118 -5.86 -9.91 13.04
N GLY A 119 -4.71 -10.56 12.88
CA GLY A 119 -4.39 -11.38 11.71
C GLY A 119 -4.14 -10.57 10.43
N TRP A 120 -3.69 -9.33 10.57
CA TRP A 120 -3.32 -8.50 9.43
C TRP A 120 -2.00 -8.97 8.80
N GLU A 121 -1.90 -8.83 7.50
CA GLU A 121 -0.64 -9.02 6.78
C GLU A 121 0.34 -7.89 7.13
N PHE A 122 1.63 -8.22 7.27
CA PHE A 122 2.69 -7.22 7.41
C PHE A 122 3.42 -7.06 6.09
N LEU A 123 3.47 -5.82 5.60
CA LEU A 123 4.13 -5.42 4.37
C LEU A 123 5.28 -4.46 4.71
N GLY A 124 6.46 -4.66 4.10
CA GLY A 124 7.61 -3.80 4.31
C GLY A 124 7.42 -2.41 3.71
N HIS A 125 7.66 -1.36 4.51
CA HIS A 125 7.50 0.05 4.08
C HIS A 125 8.76 0.89 4.37
N GLY A 126 9.96 0.33 4.08
CA GLY A 126 11.21 0.93 4.48
C GLY A 126 11.49 0.82 5.98
N PHE A 127 12.71 1.14 6.41
CA PHE A 127 13.06 1.07 7.84
C PHE A 127 12.52 2.24 8.65
N VAL A 128 12.57 3.44 8.08
CA VAL A 128 11.95 4.68 8.56
C VAL A 128 11.29 5.39 7.38
N GLN A 129 10.43 6.38 7.63
CA GLN A 129 9.73 7.11 6.57
C GLN A 129 10.68 8.07 5.84
N LYS A 130 11.46 7.51 4.92
CA LYS A 130 12.45 8.24 4.13
C LYS A 130 12.50 7.71 2.70
N PRO A 131 12.40 8.58 1.67
CA PRO A 131 12.50 8.17 0.27
C PRO A 131 13.76 7.35 -0.02
N ILE A 132 13.65 6.30 -0.82
CA ILE A 132 14.76 5.39 -1.18
C ILE A 132 15.97 6.17 -1.70
N HIS A 133 15.74 7.17 -2.56
CA HIS A 133 16.80 8.02 -3.14
C HIS A 133 17.63 8.81 -2.11
N ARG A 134 17.15 8.92 -0.87
CA ARG A 134 17.85 9.64 0.22
C ARG A 134 18.53 8.70 1.22
N LEU A 135 18.50 7.41 0.97
CA LEU A 135 19.19 6.42 1.78
C LEU A 135 20.67 6.32 1.35
N ALA A 136 21.56 6.19 2.31
CA ALA A 136 22.96 5.94 2.03
C ALA A 136 23.19 4.51 1.49
N ASP A 137 22.41 3.55 2.00
CA ASP A 137 22.43 2.14 1.59
C ASP A 137 21.00 1.61 1.60
N GLN A 138 20.39 1.55 0.41
CA GLN A 138 19.03 1.04 0.26
C GLN A 138 18.95 -0.48 0.49
N ALA A 139 19.99 -1.23 0.12
CA ALA A 139 20.01 -2.67 0.33
C ALA A 139 20.03 -3.03 1.83
N ALA A 140 20.79 -2.31 2.63
CA ALA A 140 20.77 -2.46 4.08
C ALA A 140 19.37 -2.10 4.63
N ALA A 141 18.79 -0.97 4.23
CA ALA A 141 17.48 -0.56 4.71
C ALA A 141 16.36 -1.57 4.38
N ILE A 142 16.40 -2.20 3.19
CA ILE A 142 15.48 -3.28 2.81
C ILE A 142 15.69 -4.49 3.72
N ARG A 143 16.93 -4.98 3.85
CA ARG A 143 17.25 -6.14 4.72
C ARG A 143 16.85 -5.90 6.17
N ASP A 144 17.14 -4.72 6.72
CA ASP A 144 16.82 -4.37 8.11
C ASP A 144 15.30 -4.31 8.33
N THR A 145 14.54 -3.82 7.34
CA THR A 145 13.08 -3.81 7.37
C THR A 145 12.52 -5.22 7.39
N VAL A 146 12.99 -6.08 6.46
CA VAL A 146 12.57 -7.48 6.38
C VAL A 146 12.91 -8.22 7.67
N ALA A 147 14.11 -8.01 8.22
CA ALA A 147 14.54 -8.62 9.48
C ALA A 147 13.66 -8.16 10.66
N ALA A 148 13.42 -6.85 10.81
CA ALA A 148 12.62 -6.31 11.90
C ALA A 148 11.18 -6.86 11.88
N ILE A 149 10.55 -6.94 10.71
CA ILE A 149 9.20 -7.51 10.56
C ILE A 149 9.22 -9.01 10.87
N ARG A 150 10.17 -9.76 10.32
CA ARG A 150 10.33 -11.20 10.58
C ARG A 150 10.53 -11.49 12.07
N ASP A 151 11.40 -10.73 12.73
CA ASP A 151 11.72 -10.93 14.15
C ASP A 151 10.50 -10.60 15.04
N PHE A 152 9.64 -9.67 14.63
CA PHE A 152 8.41 -9.30 15.34
C PHE A 152 7.25 -10.28 15.09
N THR A 153 7.07 -10.73 13.84
CA THR A 153 5.89 -11.54 13.43
C THR A 153 6.16 -13.04 13.34
N GLY A 154 7.44 -13.46 13.31
CA GLY A 154 7.86 -14.83 13.04
C GLY A 154 7.99 -15.17 11.55
N ARG A 155 7.65 -14.25 10.62
CA ARG A 155 7.77 -14.47 9.18
C ARG A 155 8.23 -13.21 8.45
N ALA A 156 8.98 -13.37 7.37
CA ALA A 156 9.37 -12.26 6.51
C ALA A 156 8.13 -11.71 5.75
N PRO A 157 8.09 -10.39 5.48
CA PRO A 157 7.04 -9.82 4.62
C PRO A 157 7.21 -10.32 3.19
N ARG A 158 6.10 -10.62 2.52
CA ARG A 158 6.09 -10.99 1.09
C ARG A 158 5.92 -9.79 0.18
N GLY A 159 5.42 -8.69 0.71
CA GLY A 159 5.15 -7.48 -0.04
C GLY A 159 6.00 -6.29 0.41
N TRP A 160 6.10 -5.31 -0.50
CA TRP A 160 6.83 -4.07 -0.28
C TRP A 160 6.10 -2.86 -0.85
N GLU A 161 6.17 -1.77 -0.11
CA GLU A 161 5.78 -0.42 -0.53
C GLU A 161 6.90 0.53 -0.13
N SER A 162 7.57 1.14 -1.08
CA SER A 162 8.62 2.12 -0.77
C SER A 162 8.03 3.40 -0.18
N PRO A 163 8.68 4.05 0.79
CA PRO A 163 8.24 5.35 1.29
C PRO A 163 8.03 6.36 0.17
N GLY A 164 6.77 6.81 0.01
CA GLY A 164 6.35 7.70 -1.07
C GLY A 164 6.43 7.07 -2.47
N LEU A 165 6.35 5.76 -2.59
CA LEU A 165 6.46 4.99 -3.83
C LEU A 165 7.75 5.30 -4.62
N THR A 166 8.83 5.61 -3.91
CA THR A 166 10.10 6.01 -4.54
C THR A 166 10.99 4.81 -4.80
N GLU A 167 11.52 4.71 -6.01
CA GLU A 167 12.43 3.64 -6.41
C GLU A 167 13.62 4.14 -7.21
N THR A 168 14.76 3.49 -7.08
CA THR A 168 15.88 3.59 -8.03
C THR A 168 15.79 2.45 -9.07
N LEU A 169 16.68 2.45 -10.04
CA LEU A 169 16.72 1.39 -11.06
C LEU A 169 17.08 0.01 -10.45
N GLU A 170 17.72 -0.01 -9.29
CA GLU A 170 18.18 -1.21 -8.59
C GLU A 170 17.15 -1.75 -7.57
N THR A 171 16.16 -0.94 -7.16
CA THR A 171 15.27 -1.28 -6.04
C THR A 171 14.56 -2.61 -6.26
N LEU A 172 14.00 -2.86 -7.45
CA LEU A 172 13.31 -4.13 -7.73
C LEU A 172 14.22 -5.35 -7.60
N ASP A 173 15.45 -5.27 -8.08
CA ASP A 173 16.41 -6.37 -7.97
C ASP A 173 16.75 -6.65 -6.51
N LEU A 174 16.97 -5.62 -5.70
CA LEU A 174 17.23 -5.72 -4.26
C LEU A 174 16.03 -6.28 -3.48
N LEU A 175 14.81 -5.94 -3.87
CA LEU A 175 13.59 -6.50 -3.26
C LEU A 175 13.46 -8.00 -3.56
N ILE A 176 13.70 -8.42 -4.81
CA ILE A 176 13.67 -9.82 -5.21
C ILE A 176 14.75 -10.61 -4.45
N GLU A 177 15.96 -10.09 -4.36
CA GLU A 177 17.08 -10.70 -3.59
C GLU A 177 16.75 -10.81 -2.08
N ALA A 178 15.96 -9.87 -1.53
CA ALA A 178 15.47 -9.92 -0.16
C ALA A 178 14.28 -10.88 0.06
N GLY A 179 13.80 -11.54 -1.00
CA GLY A 179 12.69 -12.49 -0.94
C GLY A 179 11.30 -11.86 -1.01
N VAL A 180 11.19 -10.61 -1.47
CA VAL A 180 9.91 -9.94 -1.70
C VAL A 180 9.29 -10.47 -2.99
N GLU A 181 8.01 -10.80 -2.95
CA GLU A 181 7.28 -11.42 -4.03
C GLU A 181 6.33 -10.45 -4.76
N TYR A 182 5.90 -9.35 -4.10
CA TYR A 182 5.11 -8.30 -4.74
C TYR A 182 5.49 -6.90 -4.28
N VAL A 183 5.23 -5.91 -5.14
CA VAL A 183 5.55 -4.50 -4.92
C VAL A 183 4.34 -3.62 -5.21
N CYS A 184 4.19 -2.53 -4.43
CA CYS A 184 3.10 -1.56 -4.51
C CYS A 184 3.47 -0.28 -5.27
N ASP A 185 4.75 -0.10 -5.63
CA ASP A 185 5.32 1.18 -6.07
C ASP A 185 4.92 1.58 -7.50
N TYR A 186 4.24 0.68 -8.22
CA TYR A 186 3.84 0.88 -9.61
C TYR A 186 2.31 0.80 -9.77
N PRO A 187 1.58 1.90 -9.66
CA PRO A 187 0.12 1.93 -9.86
C PRO A 187 -0.21 1.86 -11.36
N LEU A 188 -0.03 0.68 -11.97
CA LEU A 188 -0.09 0.48 -13.41
C LEU A 188 -1.47 0.08 -13.90
N ASP A 189 -2.26 -0.58 -13.06
CA ASP A 189 -3.36 -1.42 -13.53
C ASP A 189 -4.41 -1.69 -12.45
N ASP A 190 -5.59 -2.16 -12.86
CA ASP A 190 -6.64 -2.64 -11.95
C ASP A 190 -6.52 -4.14 -11.62
N GLN A 191 -5.49 -4.81 -12.13
CA GLN A 191 -5.15 -6.20 -11.88
C GLN A 191 -3.66 -6.33 -11.58
N PRO A 192 -3.22 -7.33 -10.78
CA PRO A 192 -1.81 -7.61 -10.62
C PRO A 192 -1.15 -7.91 -11.97
N VAL A 193 0.08 -7.45 -12.15
CA VAL A 193 0.87 -7.71 -13.37
C VAL A 193 2.25 -8.23 -13.02
N TRP A 194 2.76 -9.15 -13.85
CA TRP A 194 4.13 -9.62 -13.72
C TRP A 194 5.12 -8.57 -14.21
N VAL A 195 6.12 -8.29 -13.40
CA VAL A 195 7.24 -7.40 -13.70
C VAL A 195 8.52 -8.22 -13.78
N ARG A 196 9.30 -7.99 -14.83
CA ARG A 196 10.59 -8.64 -15.01
C ARG A 196 11.72 -7.73 -14.55
N SER A 197 12.69 -8.31 -13.86
CA SER A 197 13.91 -7.63 -13.47
C SER A 197 15.11 -8.54 -13.69
N GLY A 198 16.34 -8.03 -13.55
CA GLY A 198 17.57 -8.82 -13.70
C GLY A 198 17.67 -9.97 -12.71
N ALA A 199 17.17 -9.76 -11.49
CA ALA A 199 17.14 -10.76 -10.41
C ALA A 199 15.98 -11.77 -10.53
N GLY A 200 14.98 -11.55 -11.42
CA GLY A 200 13.84 -12.46 -11.58
C GLY A 200 12.53 -11.75 -11.87
N GLY A 201 11.41 -12.41 -11.47
CA GLY A 201 10.05 -11.85 -11.59
C GLY A 201 9.50 -11.43 -10.23
N ILE A 202 8.74 -10.33 -10.21
CA ILE A 202 7.98 -9.84 -9.06
C ILE A 202 6.60 -9.42 -9.55
N VAL A 203 5.59 -9.41 -8.66
CA VAL A 203 4.25 -8.96 -9.03
C VAL A 203 4.07 -7.49 -8.63
N ALA A 204 3.72 -6.61 -9.57
CA ALA A 204 3.23 -5.28 -9.24
C ALA A 204 1.74 -5.37 -8.91
N MET A 205 1.38 -4.90 -7.73
CA MET A 205 0.01 -4.89 -7.22
C MET A 205 -0.71 -3.59 -7.58
N PRO A 206 -2.04 -3.63 -7.77
CA PRO A 206 -2.85 -2.44 -8.05
C PRO A 206 -2.97 -1.52 -6.83
N TYR A 207 -1.86 -0.94 -6.39
CA TYR A 207 -1.85 0.02 -5.28
C TYR A 207 -2.53 1.32 -5.70
N PRO A 208 -3.39 1.93 -4.85
CA PRO A 208 -4.18 3.08 -5.26
C PRO A 208 -3.42 4.39 -5.10
N VAL A 209 -3.39 5.20 -6.12
CA VAL A 209 -3.10 6.64 -5.99
C VAL A 209 -4.37 7.46 -5.90
N GLU A 210 -5.50 6.97 -6.44
CA GLU A 210 -6.76 7.69 -6.46
C GLU A 210 -7.55 7.54 -5.14
N VAL A 211 -7.66 6.32 -4.59
CA VAL A 211 -8.32 6.05 -3.30
C VAL A 211 -7.27 5.92 -2.20
N ASN A 212 -6.49 6.98 -2.04
CA ASN A 212 -5.42 7.12 -1.06
C ASN A 212 -5.60 8.44 -0.30
N ASP A 213 -5.74 8.37 1.02
CA ASP A 213 -6.06 9.54 1.84
C ASP A 213 -4.94 10.58 1.89
N VAL A 214 -3.67 10.19 1.67
CA VAL A 214 -2.57 11.14 1.49
C VAL A 214 -2.80 11.97 0.23
N ILE A 215 -3.12 11.33 -0.89
CA ILE A 215 -3.36 12.04 -2.15
C ILE A 215 -4.59 12.93 -2.03
N MET A 216 -5.71 12.40 -1.54
CA MET A 216 -6.96 13.15 -1.41
C MET A 216 -6.84 14.31 -0.42
N SER A 217 -6.35 14.04 0.79
CA SER A 217 -6.44 15.01 1.90
C SER A 217 -5.19 15.89 2.03
N ALA A 218 -3.98 15.34 1.86
CA ALA A 218 -2.74 16.08 2.08
C ALA A 218 -2.20 16.74 0.81
N VAL A 219 -2.38 16.12 -0.36
CA VAL A 219 -1.88 16.64 -1.64
C VAL A 219 -2.94 17.46 -2.35
N GLN A 220 -4.13 16.89 -2.57
CA GLN A 220 -5.22 17.54 -3.30
C GLN A 220 -6.12 18.40 -2.40
N GLN A 221 -5.97 18.34 -1.09
CA GLN A 221 -6.74 19.09 -0.09
C GLN A 221 -8.26 18.99 -0.27
N GLN A 222 -8.74 17.80 -0.64
CA GLN A 222 -10.14 17.52 -0.87
C GLN A 222 -10.95 17.50 0.45
N PRO A 223 -12.28 17.69 0.38
CA PRO A 223 -13.17 17.60 1.55
C PRO A 223 -13.05 16.26 2.28
N SER A 224 -13.48 16.25 3.55
CA SER A 224 -13.34 15.07 4.42
C SER A 224 -14.14 13.85 3.95
N ASP A 225 -15.21 14.05 3.18
CA ASP A 225 -16.05 13.00 2.61
C ASP A 225 -15.55 12.45 1.27
N GLU A 226 -14.44 12.97 0.76
CA GLU A 226 -13.90 12.53 -0.54
C GLU A 226 -13.60 11.03 -0.58
N ILE A 227 -13.11 10.45 0.50
CA ILE A 227 -12.84 9.01 0.57
C ILE A 227 -14.13 8.19 0.35
N LEU A 228 -15.26 8.64 0.87
CA LEU A 228 -16.55 8.01 0.63
C LEU A 228 -17.01 8.20 -0.82
N ARG A 229 -17.00 9.44 -1.30
CA ARG A 229 -17.49 9.79 -2.63
C ARG A 229 -16.69 9.12 -3.73
N ARG A 230 -15.37 9.35 -3.73
CA ARG A 230 -14.45 8.75 -4.72
C ARG A 230 -14.37 7.24 -4.58
N GLY A 231 -14.34 6.73 -3.35
CA GLY A 231 -14.31 5.30 -3.08
C GLY A 231 -15.54 4.57 -3.61
N ARG A 232 -16.75 5.13 -3.44
CA ARG A 232 -17.98 4.57 -4.01
C ARG A 232 -17.96 4.58 -5.53
N ASP A 233 -17.67 5.72 -6.15
CA ASP A 233 -17.65 5.84 -7.62
C ASP A 233 -16.63 4.86 -8.22
N THR A 234 -15.45 4.70 -7.58
CA THR A 234 -14.44 3.73 -7.99
C THR A 234 -14.96 2.30 -7.84
N PHE A 235 -15.53 1.96 -6.69
CA PHE A 235 -16.08 0.62 -6.44
C PHE A 235 -17.17 0.27 -7.44
N ASP A 236 -18.14 1.15 -7.63
CA ASP A 236 -19.28 0.91 -8.50
C ASP A 236 -18.84 0.66 -9.95
N ARG A 237 -17.83 1.40 -10.42
CA ARG A 237 -17.23 1.21 -11.74
C ARG A 237 -16.48 -0.11 -11.86
N LEU A 238 -15.60 -0.42 -10.93
CA LEU A 238 -14.83 -1.67 -10.92
C LEU A 238 -15.75 -2.90 -10.75
N TYR A 239 -16.82 -2.77 -9.97
CA TYR A 239 -17.82 -3.82 -9.81
C TYR A 239 -18.58 -4.10 -11.12
N GLN A 240 -18.92 -3.06 -11.88
CA GLN A 240 -19.53 -3.20 -13.20
C GLN A 240 -18.57 -3.90 -14.17
N GLU A 241 -17.33 -3.47 -14.28
CA GLU A 241 -16.32 -4.04 -15.17
C GLU A 241 -15.90 -5.46 -14.75
N GLY A 242 -15.93 -5.73 -13.45
CA GLY A 242 -15.63 -7.02 -12.86
C GLY A 242 -16.58 -8.15 -13.28
N ALA A 243 -17.72 -7.83 -13.88
CA ALA A 243 -18.61 -8.82 -14.49
C ALA A 243 -17.96 -9.55 -15.68
N GLU A 244 -17.01 -8.92 -16.37
CA GLU A 244 -16.28 -9.53 -17.48
C GLU A 244 -14.94 -10.15 -17.07
N SER A 245 -14.21 -9.45 -16.21
CA SER A 245 -12.93 -9.88 -15.67
C SER A 245 -12.70 -9.15 -14.34
N PRO A 246 -12.39 -9.85 -13.24
CA PRO A 246 -12.34 -9.24 -11.93
C PRO A 246 -11.32 -8.13 -11.84
N ARG A 247 -11.58 -7.20 -10.93
CA ARG A 247 -10.72 -6.07 -10.59
C ARG A 247 -10.25 -6.16 -9.15
N VAL A 248 -9.15 -5.49 -8.85
CA VAL A 248 -8.71 -5.24 -7.48
C VAL A 248 -9.00 -3.78 -7.15
N MET A 249 -9.75 -3.54 -6.08
CA MET A 249 -9.93 -2.20 -5.51
C MET A 249 -9.09 -2.08 -4.25
N ALA A 250 -8.06 -1.29 -4.29
CA ALA A 250 -7.25 -0.99 -3.12
C ALA A 250 -7.68 0.34 -2.47
N ILE A 251 -7.61 0.41 -1.14
CA ILE A 251 -7.95 1.58 -0.32
C ILE A 251 -6.78 1.80 0.64
N SER A 252 -6.04 2.89 0.47
CA SER A 252 -4.88 3.22 1.30
C SER A 252 -5.21 4.32 2.30
N ILE A 253 -4.99 4.04 3.59
CA ILE A 253 -5.35 4.91 4.70
C ILE A 253 -4.20 5.06 5.71
N HIS A 254 -4.13 6.26 6.29
CA HIS A 254 -3.13 6.62 7.29
C HIS A 254 -3.80 7.03 8.61
N PRO A 255 -3.30 6.59 9.79
CA PRO A 255 -3.92 6.87 11.07
C PRO A 255 -4.11 8.35 11.38
N TYR A 256 -3.18 9.20 10.97
CA TYR A 256 -3.21 10.65 11.20
C TYR A 256 -4.08 11.42 10.20
N LEU A 257 -4.56 10.77 9.13
CA LEU A 257 -5.47 11.36 8.13
C LEU A 257 -6.90 10.85 8.29
N THR A 258 -7.17 9.61 7.93
CA THR A 258 -8.52 9.04 7.99
C THR A 258 -8.92 8.64 9.41
N GLY A 259 -7.96 8.32 10.30
CA GLY A 259 -8.24 7.95 11.69
C GLY A 259 -8.71 9.09 12.61
N VAL A 260 -8.87 10.33 12.10
CA VAL A 260 -9.35 11.48 12.88
C VAL A 260 -10.89 11.47 13.01
N PRO A 261 -11.47 12.10 14.07
CA PRO A 261 -12.90 11.96 14.40
C PRO A 261 -13.86 12.38 13.29
N HIS A 262 -13.51 13.42 12.54
CA HIS A 262 -14.41 13.96 11.51
C HIS A 262 -14.32 13.22 10.17
N ARG A 263 -13.35 12.32 9.98
CA ARG A 263 -13.17 11.55 8.73
C ARG A 263 -13.52 10.08 8.87
N ILE A 264 -13.31 9.47 10.04
CA ILE A 264 -13.49 8.03 10.23
C ILE A 264 -14.87 7.51 9.79
N LYS A 265 -15.94 8.28 10.04
CA LYS A 265 -17.31 7.94 9.63
C LYS A 265 -17.49 7.74 8.13
N TYR A 266 -16.67 8.39 7.31
CA TYR A 266 -16.74 8.25 5.85
C TYR A 266 -16.07 6.97 5.36
N LEU A 267 -15.04 6.51 6.07
CA LEU A 267 -14.46 5.19 5.85
C LEU A 267 -15.46 4.09 6.22
N GLU A 268 -16.15 4.24 7.36
CA GLU A 268 -17.22 3.32 7.78
C GLU A 268 -18.30 3.21 6.71
N ALA A 269 -18.83 4.35 6.26
CA ALA A 269 -19.86 4.39 5.24
C ALA A 269 -19.40 3.83 3.88
N LEU A 270 -18.13 3.97 3.52
CA LEU A 270 -17.56 3.34 2.33
C LEU A 270 -17.56 1.82 2.44
N TYR A 271 -17.09 1.28 3.56
CA TYR A 271 -17.12 -0.18 3.75
C TYR A 271 -18.54 -0.73 3.85
N ASP A 272 -19.47 -0.03 4.48
CA ASP A 272 -20.87 -0.43 4.54
C ASP A 272 -21.49 -0.49 3.13
N HIS A 273 -21.13 0.47 2.25
CA HIS A 273 -21.54 0.41 0.84
C HIS A 273 -20.94 -0.80 0.12
N ILE A 274 -19.63 -1.02 0.24
CA ILE A 274 -18.93 -2.12 -0.44
C ILE A 274 -19.47 -3.47 0.03
N LEU A 275 -19.55 -3.68 1.34
CA LEU A 275 -20.00 -4.94 1.95
C LEU A 275 -21.50 -5.22 1.74
N GLY A 276 -22.28 -4.23 1.31
CA GLY A 276 -23.66 -4.39 0.89
C GLY A 276 -23.83 -5.07 -0.47
N HIS A 277 -22.75 -5.39 -1.18
CA HIS A 277 -22.79 -6.04 -2.50
C HIS A 277 -22.38 -7.50 -2.42
N ASP A 278 -23.10 -8.36 -3.14
CA ASP A 278 -22.68 -9.74 -3.38
C ASP A 278 -21.52 -9.79 -4.40
N GLY A 279 -20.83 -10.93 -4.45
CA GLY A 279 -19.77 -11.14 -5.45
C GLY A 279 -18.53 -10.28 -5.26
N ILE A 280 -18.17 -10.04 -4.02
CA ILE A 280 -16.89 -9.44 -3.61
C ILE A 280 -16.09 -10.43 -2.75
N VAL A 281 -14.78 -10.26 -2.74
CA VAL A 281 -13.89 -10.85 -1.74
C VAL A 281 -13.10 -9.73 -1.07
N VAL A 282 -12.89 -9.83 0.23
CA VAL A 282 -12.08 -8.87 0.98
C VAL A 282 -10.79 -9.58 1.36
N TRP A 283 -9.69 -9.19 0.75
CA TRP A 283 -8.42 -9.89 0.81
C TRP A 283 -7.26 -8.97 1.20
N THR A 284 -6.24 -9.56 1.80
CA THR A 284 -4.93 -8.94 1.97
C THR A 284 -4.11 -9.01 0.68
N GLY A 285 -3.00 -8.29 0.61
CA GLY A 285 -2.11 -8.32 -0.54
C GLY A 285 -1.56 -9.72 -0.84
N GLU A 286 -1.17 -10.47 0.20
CA GLU A 286 -0.69 -11.84 0.02
C GLU A 286 -1.77 -12.81 -0.48
N GLU A 287 -3.03 -12.63 -0.12
CA GLU A 287 -4.14 -13.43 -0.64
C GLU A 287 -4.39 -13.14 -2.12
N ILE A 288 -4.28 -11.86 -2.52
CA ILE A 288 -4.35 -11.45 -3.93
C ILE A 288 -3.17 -12.01 -4.72
N LEU A 289 -1.95 -11.94 -4.17
CA LEU A 289 -0.75 -12.53 -4.77
C LEU A 289 -0.95 -14.02 -5.02
N ASP A 290 -1.37 -14.75 -4.00
CA ASP A 290 -1.59 -16.20 -4.08
C ASP A 290 -2.63 -16.59 -5.13
N TRP A 291 -3.73 -15.83 -5.20
CA TRP A 291 -4.73 -16.02 -6.23
C TRP A 291 -4.15 -15.77 -7.63
N PHE A 292 -3.45 -14.66 -7.82
CA PHE A 292 -2.90 -14.27 -9.12
C PHE A 292 -1.86 -15.26 -9.61
N VAL A 293 -0.90 -15.64 -8.77
CA VAL A 293 0.15 -16.63 -9.11
C VAL A 293 -0.47 -17.98 -9.48
N ARG A 294 -1.41 -18.48 -8.67
CA ARG A 294 -2.10 -19.77 -8.98
C ARG A 294 -2.89 -19.71 -10.28
N THR A 295 -3.53 -18.58 -10.58
CA THR A 295 -4.35 -18.43 -11.78
C THR A 295 -3.49 -18.35 -13.04
N THR A 296 -2.39 -17.60 -12.99
CA THR A 296 -1.46 -17.44 -14.12
C THR A 296 -0.62 -18.70 -14.37
N ALA A 297 -0.16 -19.39 -13.33
CA ALA A 297 0.57 -20.64 -13.47
C ALA A 297 -0.26 -21.78 -14.10
N ARG A 298 -1.55 -21.90 -13.74
CA ARG A 298 -2.46 -22.88 -14.34
C ARG A 298 -2.67 -22.66 -15.84
N ARG A 299 -2.61 -21.42 -16.30
CA ARG A 299 -2.74 -21.07 -17.73
C ARG A 299 -1.47 -21.44 -18.50
N ALA A 300 -0.31 -21.06 -17.99
CA ALA A 300 0.98 -21.42 -18.60
C ALA A 300 1.20 -22.94 -18.72
N ALA A 301 0.52 -23.73 -17.89
CA ALA A 301 0.57 -25.20 -17.97
C ALA A 301 -0.50 -25.81 -18.92
N ALA A 302 -1.48 -25.01 -19.37
CA ALA A 302 -2.56 -25.43 -20.27
C ALA A 302 -2.33 -25.03 -21.73
N GLU A 303 -1.39 -24.10 -21.99
CA GLU A 303 -0.90 -23.69 -23.31
C GLU A 303 0.31 -24.54 -23.74
#